data_796625e391532d565e0968ab1b4bd10c
#
_entry.id   796625e391532d565e0968ab1b4bd10c
#
_cell.length_a   1.000
_cell.length_b   1.000
_cell.length_c   1.000
_cell.angle_alpha   90.00
_cell.angle_beta   90.00
_cell.angle_gamma   90.00
#
_symmetry.space_group_name_H-M   'P 1'
#
loop_
_entity.id
_entity.type
_entity.pdbx_description
1 polymer ?
#
loop_
_entity_poly.entity_id
_entity_poly.type
_entity_poly.pdbx_seq_one_letter_code
_entity_poly.pdbx_strand_id
1 'polypeptide(L)'
;NSGSEANDLAIRMAKKHSGNKSMMVLEHGYHGHTQAGIDISDYKFSNLKGEGQKNHIIKAEIPNEYDSQKSIKTGLSSAEKAIKQIKNSTDSIAAFIAETIVGCGGQVPLAPGYLKTIYPEIRKQGGVCISDEVQTGFGRLGSWFWGFEMHEVVPDIVVLGKPMGNGHPIGAVVTTAEIAHSFEQGVEFFSSFGGNPVSCAIGMAVLQTCLLYTSP
;
A
#
# COMPACT_ATOMS: atom_id res chain seq x y z
N ASN A 1 10.04 12.14 3.18
CA ASN A 1 9.45 13.33 3.83
C ASN A 1 7.90 13.33 3.71
N SER A 2 7.32 12.41 2.94
CA SER A 2 5.87 12.29 2.74
C SER A 2 5.48 10.87 2.37
N GLY A 3 4.17 10.54 2.53
CA GLY A 3 3.62 9.29 2.03
C GLY A 3 3.75 9.15 0.51
N SER A 4 3.72 10.26 -0.23
CA SER A 4 3.92 10.25 -1.70
C SER A 4 5.32 9.80 -2.09
N GLU A 5 6.36 10.32 -1.42
CA GLU A 5 7.75 9.89 -1.63
C GLU A 5 7.97 8.45 -1.17
N ALA A 6 7.35 8.05 -0.06
CA ALA A 6 7.45 6.69 0.44
C ALA A 6 6.78 5.68 -0.51
N ASN A 7 5.61 6.00 -1.07
CA ASN A 7 4.97 5.18 -2.09
C ASN A 7 5.80 5.10 -3.39
N ASP A 8 6.40 6.21 -3.82
CA ASP A 8 7.30 6.22 -4.99
C ASP A 8 8.48 5.25 -4.78
N LEU A 9 9.11 5.31 -3.61
CA LEU A 9 10.18 4.39 -3.24
C LEU A 9 9.71 2.94 -3.20
N ALA A 10 8.56 2.66 -2.58
CA ALA A 10 7.98 1.31 -2.49
C ALA A 10 7.71 0.70 -3.88
N ILE A 11 7.17 1.50 -4.82
CA ILE A 11 6.95 1.10 -6.22
C ILE A 11 8.30 0.73 -6.89
N ARG A 12 9.34 1.55 -6.69
CA ARG A 12 10.66 1.29 -7.26
C ARG A 12 11.27 0.01 -6.69
N MET A 13 11.16 -0.21 -5.37
CA MET A 13 11.64 -1.42 -4.71
C MET A 13 10.91 -2.67 -5.24
N ALA A 14 9.59 -2.62 -5.35
CA ALA A 14 8.77 -3.70 -5.87
C ALA A 14 9.13 -4.07 -7.31
N LYS A 15 9.25 -3.07 -8.19
CA LYS A 15 9.63 -3.27 -9.60
C LYS A 15 11.05 -3.81 -9.73
N LYS A 16 11.99 -3.34 -8.91
CA LYS A 16 13.38 -3.83 -8.94
C LYS A 16 13.49 -5.27 -8.46
N HIS A 17 12.79 -5.60 -7.38
CA HIS A 17 12.81 -6.95 -6.80
C HIS A 17 12.15 -7.98 -7.72
N SER A 18 10.95 -7.71 -8.23
CA SER A 18 10.21 -8.63 -9.10
C SER A 18 10.75 -8.71 -10.52
N GLY A 19 11.46 -7.69 -11.00
CA GLY A 19 11.83 -7.53 -12.42
C GLY A 19 10.65 -7.16 -13.33
N ASN A 20 9.45 -6.98 -12.79
CA ASN A 20 8.21 -6.71 -13.51
C ASN A 20 7.82 -5.23 -13.46
N LYS A 21 6.80 -4.84 -14.24
CA LYS A 21 6.35 -3.43 -14.33
C LYS A 21 4.89 -3.25 -13.93
N SER A 22 4.05 -4.26 -14.14
CA SER A 22 2.62 -4.13 -13.92
C SER A 22 2.25 -4.07 -12.44
N MET A 23 1.33 -3.18 -12.10
CA MET A 23 0.85 -2.97 -10.74
C MET A 23 -0.65 -3.24 -10.69
N MET A 24 -1.10 -3.96 -9.65
CA MET A 24 -2.52 -4.03 -9.35
C MET A 24 -2.87 -3.02 -8.24
N VAL A 25 -3.95 -2.29 -8.44
CA VAL A 25 -4.47 -1.27 -7.54
C VAL A 25 -5.96 -1.44 -7.34
N LEU A 26 -6.52 -0.84 -6.29
CA LEU A 26 -7.96 -0.84 -6.06
C LEU A 26 -8.64 0.39 -6.68
N GLU A 27 -9.90 0.23 -7.08
CA GLU A 27 -10.78 1.36 -7.36
C GLU A 27 -10.77 2.36 -6.20
N HIS A 28 -10.81 3.65 -6.53
CA HIS A 28 -10.77 4.78 -5.59
C HIS A 28 -9.50 4.87 -4.73
N GLY A 29 -8.52 3.98 -4.90
CA GLY A 29 -7.24 4.01 -4.17
C GLY A 29 -6.46 5.30 -4.44
N TYR A 30 -5.76 5.81 -3.42
CA TYR A 30 -4.91 7.00 -3.52
C TYR A 30 -3.56 6.77 -2.85
N HIS A 31 -2.50 6.86 -3.63
CA HIS A 31 -1.14 6.55 -3.20
C HIS A 31 -0.14 7.69 -3.39
N GLY A 32 -0.62 8.92 -3.36
CA GLY A 32 0.21 10.12 -3.46
C GLY A 32 0.12 10.84 -4.79
N HIS A 33 0.97 11.87 -4.94
CA HIS A 33 0.93 12.76 -6.11
C HIS A 33 2.31 13.03 -6.75
N THR A 34 3.29 12.16 -6.53
CA THR A 34 4.38 12.00 -7.50
C THR A 34 3.80 11.40 -8.79
N GLN A 35 4.47 11.51 -9.91
CA GLN A 35 3.94 10.93 -11.14
C GLN A 35 3.66 9.42 -10.99
N ALA A 36 4.57 8.67 -10.36
CA ALA A 36 4.35 7.26 -10.08
C ALA A 36 3.15 7.01 -9.16
N GLY A 37 2.97 7.86 -8.14
CA GLY A 37 1.81 7.81 -7.24
C GLY A 37 0.49 8.09 -7.96
N ILE A 38 0.47 9.08 -8.88
CA ILE A 38 -0.70 9.41 -9.71
C ILE A 38 -1.06 8.26 -10.63
N ASP A 39 -0.07 7.65 -11.28
CA ASP A 39 -0.26 6.55 -12.23
C ASP A 39 -0.90 5.31 -11.59
N ILE A 40 -0.68 5.08 -10.29
CA ILE A 40 -1.26 3.96 -9.53
C ILE A 40 -2.46 4.34 -8.66
N SER A 41 -2.91 5.59 -8.70
CA SER A 41 -4.06 6.07 -7.93
C SER A 41 -5.30 6.19 -8.80
N ASP A 42 -6.24 5.24 -8.69
CA ASP A 42 -7.50 5.30 -9.44
C ASP A 42 -8.27 6.60 -9.16
N TYR A 43 -8.25 7.06 -7.91
CA TYR A 43 -8.80 8.35 -7.53
C TYR A 43 -8.29 9.53 -8.38
N LYS A 44 -7.07 9.41 -8.93
CA LYS A 44 -6.45 10.44 -9.79
C LYS A 44 -6.69 10.16 -11.27
N PHE A 45 -6.30 8.98 -11.76
CA PHE A 45 -6.34 8.72 -13.21
C PHE A 45 -7.76 8.53 -13.75
N SER A 46 -8.72 8.08 -12.94
CA SER A 46 -10.14 7.98 -13.33
C SER A 46 -10.93 9.27 -13.15
N ASN A 47 -10.33 10.33 -12.59
CA ASN A 47 -10.98 11.64 -12.50
C ASN A 47 -11.25 12.21 -13.90
N LEU A 48 -12.30 13.03 -14.05
CA LEU A 48 -12.67 13.68 -15.34
C LEU A 48 -11.53 14.49 -15.99
N LYS A 49 -10.59 14.98 -15.18
CA LYS A 49 -9.39 15.72 -15.63
C LYS A 49 -8.12 14.87 -15.50
N GLY A 50 -8.24 13.59 -15.22
CA GLY A 50 -7.12 12.66 -15.10
C GLY A 50 -6.60 12.22 -16.47
N GLU A 51 -5.39 11.68 -16.47
CA GLU A 51 -4.72 11.21 -17.69
C GLU A 51 -5.18 9.80 -18.15
N GLY A 52 -6.10 9.18 -17.42
CA GLY A 52 -6.56 7.81 -17.66
C GLY A 52 -5.60 6.75 -17.10
N GLN A 53 -6.10 5.53 -17.09
CA GLN A 53 -5.36 4.36 -16.63
C GLN A 53 -4.23 4.00 -17.60
N LYS A 54 -3.02 3.80 -17.08
CA LYS A 54 -1.87 3.35 -17.89
C LYS A 54 -1.97 1.84 -18.17
N ASN A 55 -1.41 1.38 -19.28
CA ASN A 55 -1.51 -0.02 -19.74
C ASN A 55 -0.94 -1.05 -18.76
N HIS A 56 0.05 -0.66 -17.94
CA HIS A 56 0.67 -1.52 -16.94
C HIS A 56 -0.03 -1.51 -15.58
N ILE A 57 -1.20 -0.88 -15.49
CA ILE A 57 -2.01 -0.85 -14.26
C ILE A 57 -3.22 -1.76 -14.43
N ILE A 58 -3.39 -2.67 -13.49
CA ILE A 58 -4.56 -3.54 -13.38
C ILE A 58 -5.43 -2.99 -12.26
N LYS A 59 -6.62 -2.50 -12.58
CA LYS A 59 -7.56 -1.99 -11.61
C LYS A 59 -8.54 -3.09 -11.19
N ALA A 60 -8.54 -3.40 -9.87
CA ALA A 60 -9.51 -4.30 -9.27
C ALA A 60 -10.64 -3.51 -8.60
N GLU A 61 -11.84 -4.07 -8.58
CA GLU A 61 -12.96 -3.49 -7.85
C GLU A 61 -12.62 -3.41 -6.35
N ILE A 62 -13.11 -2.38 -5.68
CA ILE A 62 -13.00 -2.29 -4.21
C ILE A 62 -13.89 -3.35 -3.57
N PRO A 63 -13.33 -4.24 -2.71
CA PRO A 63 -14.12 -5.22 -1.98
C PRO A 63 -14.88 -4.54 -0.85
N ASN A 64 -15.98 -3.86 -1.18
CA ASN A 64 -16.74 -2.99 -0.29
C ASN A 64 -17.63 -3.80 0.65
N GLU A 65 -17.41 -3.68 1.95
CA GLU A 65 -18.19 -4.35 2.98
C GLU A 65 -19.63 -3.79 3.10
N TYR A 66 -19.82 -2.50 2.78
CA TYR A 66 -21.12 -1.85 2.91
C TYR A 66 -22.16 -2.28 1.85
N ASP A 67 -21.70 -2.75 0.70
CA ASP A 67 -22.59 -3.17 -0.40
C ASP A 67 -23.15 -4.58 -0.24
N SER A 68 -22.75 -5.30 0.81
CA SER A 68 -23.19 -6.68 1.00
C SER A 68 -23.59 -6.97 2.44
N GLN A 69 -24.72 -7.66 2.59
CA GLN A 69 -25.14 -8.23 3.88
C GLN A 69 -24.24 -9.41 4.35
N LYS A 70 -23.16 -9.74 3.60
CA LYS A 70 -22.30 -10.92 3.84
C LYS A 70 -20.84 -10.60 3.50
N SER A 71 -20.18 -9.83 4.34
CA SER A 71 -18.86 -9.26 4.14
C SER A 71 -17.76 -10.25 3.70
N ILE A 72 -17.62 -11.40 4.35
CA ILE A 72 -16.62 -12.44 3.98
C ILE A 72 -16.84 -12.97 2.55
N LYS A 73 -18.11 -13.21 2.19
CA LYS A 73 -18.45 -13.72 0.85
C LYS A 73 -18.11 -12.70 -0.23
N THR A 74 -18.25 -11.41 0.08
CA THR A 74 -17.84 -10.31 -0.80
C THR A 74 -16.33 -10.27 -0.94
N GLY A 75 -15.59 -10.35 0.16
CA GLY A 75 -14.12 -10.37 0.13
C GLY A 75 -13.57 -11.50 -0.73
N LEU A 76 -14.06 -12.71 -0.56
CA LEU A 76 -13.64 -13.88 -1.36
C LEU A 76 -13.99 -13.72 -2.85
N SER A 77 -15.22 -13.31 -3.18
CA SER A 77 -15.63 -13.16 -4.58
C SER A 77 -14.89 -12.04 -5.31
N SER A 78 -14.62 -10.92 -4.64
CA SER A 78 -13.82 -9.82 -5.21
C SER A 78 -12.36 -10.23 -5.38
N ALA A 79 -11.79 -11.01 -4.43
CA ALA A 79 -10.45 -11.56 -4.58
C ALA A 79 -10.35 -12.51 -5.78
N GLU A 80 -11.33 -13.40 -5.97
CA GLU A 80 -11.39 -14.31 -7.13
C GLU A 80 -11.44 -13.54 -8.46
N LYS A 81 -12.22 -12.47 -8.54
CA LYS A 81 -12.26 -11.59 -9.73
C LYS A 81 -10.90 -10.93 -9.98
N ALA A 82 -10.27 -10.36 -8.95
CA ALA A 82 -8.96 -9.75 -9.05
C ALA A 82 -7.89 -10.77 -9.49
N ILE A 83 -7.88 -11.98 -8.91
CA ILE A 83 -6.99 -13.06 -9.29
C ILE A 83 -7.19 -13.46 -10.77
N LYS A 84 -8.43 -13.51 -11.22
CA LYS A 84 -8.73 -13.78 -12.63
C LYS A 84 -8.19 -12.69 -13.57
N GLN A 85 -8.27 -11.42 -13.17
CA GLN A 85 -7.66 -10.32 -13.93
C GLN A 85 -6.15 -10.48 -14.05
N ILE A 86 -5.46 -10.83 -12.96
CA ILE A 86 -4.01 -11.06 -12.96
C ILE A 86 -3.65 -12.24 -13.89
N LYS A 87 -4.37 -13.37 -13.78
CA LYS A 87 -4.13 -14.57 -14.60
C LYS A 87 -4.38 -14.34 -16.10
N ASN A 88 -5.27 -13.42 -16.44
CA ASN A 88 -5.58 -13.05 -17.82
C ASN A 88 -4.66 -11.94 -18.36
N SER A 89 -3.83 -11.32 -17.52
CA SER A 89 -2.84 -10.33 -17.95
C SER A 89 -1.71 -11.01 -18.72
N THR A 90 -1.27 -10.38 -19.80
CA THR A 90 -0.08 -10.81 -20.55
C THR A 90 1.21 -10.49 -19.83
N ASP A 91 1.18 -9.52 -18.92
CA ASP A 91 2.35 -9.02 -18.20
C ASP A 91 2.38 -9.60 -16.78
N SER A 92 3.57 -10.00 -16.35
CA SER A 92 3.80 -10.40 -14.96
C SER A 92 3.68 -9.21 -14.01
N ILE A 93 3.09 -9.46 -12.83
CA ILE A 93 2.84 -8.43 -11.84
C ILE A 93 4.08 -8.10 -11.01
N ALA A 94 4.34 -6.81 -10.81
CA ALA A 94 5.38 -6.32 -9.89
C ALA A 94 4.87 -6.27 -8.46
N ALA A 95 3.68 -5.71 -8.27
CA ALA A 95 3.06 -5.62 -6.95
C ALA A 95 1.55 -5.44 -7.02
N PHE A 96 0.91 -5.80 -5.91
CA PHE A 96 -0.40 -5.31 -5.51
C PHE A 96 -0.22 -4.27 -4.39
N ILE A 97 -0.83 -3.10 -4.53
CA ILE A 97 -0.83 -2.05 -3.49
C ILE A 97 -2.27 -1.70 -3.10
N ALA A 98 -2.51 -1.59 -1.81
CA ALA A 98 -3.81 -1.19 -1.28
C ALA A 98 -3.68 -0.45 0.06
N GLU A 99 -4.61 0.49 0.29
CA GLU A 99 -4.99 0.97 1.61
C GLU A 99 -5.92 -0.09 2.24
N THR A 100 -5.77 -0.41 3.52
CA THR A 100 -6.68 -1.35 4.22
C THR A 100 -8.06 -0.73 4.51
N ILE A 101 -8.11 0.59 4.54
CA ILE A 101 -9.34 1.40 4.47
C ILE A 101 -9.11 2.43 3.36
N VAL A 102 -9.87 2.33 2.28
CA VAL A 102 -9.71 3.22 1.13
C VAL A 102 -10.21 4.62 1.49
N GLY A 103 -9.26 5.52 1.81
CA GLY A 103 -9.55 6.82 2.39
C GLY A 103 -10.28 7.76 1.43
N CYS A 104 -9.69 8.03 0.28
CA CYS A 104 -10.26 8.92 -0.74
C CYS A 104 -11.53 8.35 -1.40
N GLY A 105 -11.72 7.04 -1.32
CA GLY A 105 -12.93 6.35 -1.79
C GLY A 105 -14.13 6.44 -0.84
N GLY A 106 -14.00 7.14 0.30
CA GLY A 106 -15.09 7.33 1.26
C GLY A 106 -14.90 6.60 2.58
N GLN A 107 -13.66 6.34 2.99
CA GLN A 107 -13.32 5.58 4.22
C GLN A 107 -13.91 4.18 4.21
N VAL A 108 -13.70 3.45 3.12
CA VAL A 108 -14.25 2.13 2.88
C VAL A 108 -13.29 1.04 3.39
N PRO A 109 -13.62 0.31 4.47
CA PRO A 109 -12.85 -0.85 4.89
C PRO A 109 -12.91 -1.95 3.82
N LEU A 110 -11.78 -2.63 3.60
CA LEU A 110 -11.78 -3.79 2.72
C LEU A 110 -12.53 -4.95 3.37
N ALA A 111 -13.34 -5.66 2.59
CA ALA A 111 -14.11 -6.79 3.09
C ALA A 111 -13.19 -7.91 3.62
N PRO A 112 -13.54 -8.56 4.75
CA PRO A 112 -12.77 -9.66 5.33
C PRO A 112 -12.48 -10.77 4.32
N GLY A 113 -11.28 -11.36 4.43
CA GLY A 113 -10.83 -12.45 3.55
C GLY A 113 -10.22 -11.98 2.23
N TYR A 114 -10.43 -10.74 1.79
CA TYR A 114 -9.89 -10.25 0.52
C TYR A 114 -8.36 -10.30 0.47
N LEU A 115 -7.68 -9.59 1.39
CA LEU A 115 -6.21 -9.56 1.42
C LEU A 115 -5.60 -10.95 1.71
N LYS A 116 -6.23 -11.73 2.57
CA LYS A 116 -5.80 -13.09 2.91
C LYS A 116 -5.84 -14.03 1.70
N THR A 117 -6.74 -13.77 0.76
CA THR A 117 -6.88 -14.56 -0.47
C THR A 117 -5.97 -14.07 -1.60
N ILE A 118 -5.83 -12.76 -1.77
CA ILE A 118 -5.09 -12.21 -2.91
C ILE A 118 -3.56 -12.23 -2.71
N TYR A 119 -3.06 -11.98 -1.49
CA TYR A 119 -1.61 -11.92 -1.20
C TYR A 119 -0.84 -13.18 -1.63
N PRO A 120 -1.29 -14.40 -1.31
CA PRO A 120 -0.61 -15.62 -1.76
C PRO A 120 -0.53 -15.73 -3.29
N GLU A 121 -1.57 -15.31 -4.00
CA GLU A 121 -1.59 -15.38 -5.47
C GLU A 121 -0.67 -14.34 -6.13
N ILE A 122 -0.56 -13.14 -5.55
CA ILE A 122 0.43 -12.13 -5.98
C ILE A 122 1.85 -12.67 -5.86
N ARG A 123 2.18 -13.21 -4.66
CA ARG A 123 3.51 -13.78 -4.39
C ARG A 123 3.84 -14.97 -5.27
N LYS A 124 2.87 -15.83 -5.53
CA LYS A 124 3.02 -16.98 -6.45
C LYS A 124 3.40 -16.57 -7.86
N GLN A 125 3.05 -15.37 -8.29
CA GLN A 125 3.41 -14.81 -9.59
C GLN A 125 4.69 -13.97 -9.56
N GLY A 126 5.44 -14.00 -8.45
CA GLY A 126 6.68 -13.24 -8.27
C GLY A 126 6.48 -11.76 -7.94
N GLY A 127 5.24 -11.33 -7.71
CA GLY A 127 4.94 -9.98 -7.24
C GLY A 127 5.02 -9.84 -5.73
N VAL A 128 5.01 -8.61 -5.23
CA VAL A 128 5.02 -8.29 -3.80
C VAL A 128 3.74 -7.57 -3.38
N CYS A 129 3.39 -7.66 -2.10
CA CYS A 129 2.21 -7.04 -1.51
C CYS A 129 2.62 -5.80 -0.72
N ILE A 130 2.07 -4.65 -1.09
CA ILE A 130 2.34 -3.35 -0.45
C ILE A 130 1.10 -2.93 0.33
N SER A 131 1.24 -2.71 1.65
CA SER A 131 0.21 -2.06 2.46
C SER A 131 0.52 -0.58 2.59
N ASP A 132 -0.38 0.25 2.09
CA ASP A 132 -0.32 1.70 2.27
C ASP A 132 -0.96 2.07 3.62
N GLU A 133 -0.11 2.18 4.64
CA GLU A 133 -0.48 2.53 6.01
C GLU A 133 -0.36 4.05 6.29
N VAL A 134 -0.22 4.84 5.25
CA VAL A 134 -0.06 6.31 5.38
C VAL A 134 -1.23 6.95 6.13
N GLN A 135 -2.40 6.35 6.12
CA GLN A 135 -3.56 6.85 6.84
C GLN A 135 -4.02 5.94 7.99
N THR A 136 -3.78 4.64 7.93
CA THR A 136 -4.33 3.64 8.83
C THR A 136 -3.39 3.23 9.96
N GLY A 137 -2.09 3.40 9.77
CA GLY A 137 -1.08 3.00 10.75
C GLY A 137 -1.05 3.81 12.05
N PHE A 138 -0.22 3.40 12.98
CA PHE A 138 0.01 4.04 14.28
C PHE A 138 -1.23 4.07 15.19
N GLY A 139 -1.98 2.97 15.22
CA GLY A 139 -3.13 2.83 16.12
C GLY A 139 -4.36 3.64 15.71
N ARG A 140 -4.43 4.19 14.50
CA ARG A 140 -5.59 4.95 14.01
C ARG A 140 -6.89 4.15 14.00
N LEU A 141 -6.81 2.84 13.93
CA LEU A 141 -7.94 1.93 13.91
C LEU A 141 -8.37 1.45 15.29
N GLY A 142 -7.77 1.98 16.35
CA GLY A 142 -8.11 1.65 17.73
C GLY A 142 -7.55 0.30 18.15
N SER A 143 -8.23 -0.79 17.82
CA SER A 143 -7.82 -2.16 18.21
C SER A 143 -6.58 -2.70 17.49
N TRP A 144 -6.13 -2.05 16.42
CA TRP A 144 -5.03 -2.49 15.57
C TRP A 144 -3.98 -1.39 15.45
N PHE A 145 -2.71 -1.72 15.61
CA PHE A 145 -1.63 -0.77 15.41
C PHE A 145 -1.38 -0.49 13.92
N TRP A 146 -1.47 -1.55 13.09
CA TRP A 146 -1.41 -1.47 11.64
C TRP A 146 -2.73 -1.94 11.02
N GLY A 147 -3.15 -1.31 9.93
CA GLY A 147 -4.38 -1.66 9.25
C GLY A 147 -4.38 -3.08 8.69
N PHE A 148 -3.24 -3.59 8.23
CA PHE A 148 -3.14 -4.95 7.71
C PHE A 148 -3.38 -6.04 8.77
N GLU A 149 -3.19 -5.75 10.06
CA GLU A 149 -3.42 -6.70 11.17
C GLU A 149 -4.89 -7.09 11.26
N MET A 150 -5.81 -6.17 10.97
CA MET A 150 -7.25 -6.49 10.99
C MET A 150 -7.66 -7.49 9.90
N HIS A 151 -6.80 -7.70 8.90
CA HIS A 151 -6.99 -8.71 7.84
C HIS A 151 -6.16 -9.97 8.04
N GLU A 152 -5.43 -10.08 9.16
CA GLU A 152 -4.58 -11.23 9.50
C GLU A 152 -3.55 -11.55 8.39
N VAL A 153 -2.95 -10.53 7.79
CA VAL A 153 -1.92 -10.66 6.76
C VAL A 153 -0.66 -9.88 7.14
N VAL A 154 0.46 -10.26 6.55
CA VAL A 154 1.71 -9.49 6.64
C VAL A 154 2.12 -9.10 5.22
N PRO A 155 2.17 -7.81 4.89
CA PRO A 155 2.65 -7.34 3.60
C PRO A 155 4.17 -7.49 3.47
N ASP A 156 4.68 -7.43 2.24
CA ASP A 156 6.12 -7.47 1.94
C ASP A 156 6.75 -6.08 2.07
N ILE A 157 5.95 -5.04 1.82
CA ILE A 157 6.33 -3.63 1.97
C ILE A 157 5.20 -2.90 2.71
N VAL A 158 5.58 -2.10 3.71
CA VAL A 158 4.68 -1.19 4.43
C VAL A 158 5.10 0.24 4.17
N VAL A 159 4.14 1.07 3.77
CA VAL A 159 4.37 2.50 3.51
C VAL A 159 3.76 3.33 4.62
N LEU A 160 4.56 4.22 5.21
CA LEU A 160 4.21 5.03 6.37
C LEU A 160 4.27 6.53 6.05
N GLY A 161 3.44 7.30 6.73
CA GLY A 161 3.41 8.76 6.61
C GLY A 161 2.49 9.38 7.65
N LYS A 162 1.86 10.49 7.36
CA LYS A 162 0.86 11.22 8.20
C LYS A 162 1.03 11.03 9.72
N PRO A 163 0.41 9.99 10.36
CA PRO A 163 0.47 9.82 11.81
C PRO A 163 1.88 9.61 12.34
N MET A 164 2.79 9.04 11.56
CA MET A 164 4.17 8.82 11.93
C MET A 164 4.88 10.10 12.40
N GLY A 165 4.53 11.24 11.81
CA GLY A 165 5.11 12.54 12.16
C GLY A 165 4.25 13.38 13.10
N ASN A 166 2.99 12.97 13.35
CA ASN A 166 2.02 13.74 14.14
C ASN A 166 1.99 15.24 13.78
N GLY A 167 1.97 15.54 12.48
CA GLY A 167 2.01 16.89 11.92
C GLY A 167 3.37 17.30 11.34
N HIS A 168 4.45 16.59 11.67
CA HIS A 168 5.76 16.81 11.04
C HIS A 168 5.87 16.01 9.72
N PRO A 169 6.45 16.61 8.65
CA PRO A 169 6.59 15.92 7.36
C PRO A 169 7.66 14.82 7.44
N ILE A 170 7.19 13.57 7.48
CA ILE A 170 8.04 12.37 7.47
C ILE A 170 7.28 11.23 6.78
N GLY A 171 8.01 10.38 6.09
CA GLY A 171 7.51 9.12 5.55
C GLY A 171 8.59 8.04 5.66
N ALA A 172 8.17 6.79 5.65
CA ALA A 172 9.10 5.66 5.67
C ALA A 172 8.56 4.50 4.85
N VAL A 173 9.47 3.65 4.42
CA VAL A 173 9.19 2.35 3.82
C VAL A 173 9.84 1.28 4.70
N VAL A 174 9.06 0.30 5.12
CA VAL A 174 9.53 -0.87 5.85
C VAL A 174 9.35 -2.08 4.95
N THR A 175 10.39 -2.90 4.83
CA THR A 175 10.35 -4.05 3.92
C THR A 175 11.22 -5.20 4.44
N THR A 176 11.15 -6.35 3.76
CA THR A 176 12.00 -7.50 4.06
C THR A 176 13.46 -7.24 3.64
N ALA A 177 14.41 -7.91 4.31
CA ALA A 177 15.83 -7.79 3.97
C ALA A 177 16.10 -8.20 2.50
N GLU A 178 15.37 -9.17 1.98
CA GLU A 178 15.49 -9.65 0.59
C GLU A 178 15.15 -8.56 -0.42
N ILE A 179 14.03 -7.85 -0.23
CA ILE A 179 13.61 -6.75 -1.10
C ILE A 179 14.59 -5.58 -0.99
N ALA A 180 15.01 -5.24 0.23
CA ALA A 180 15.99 -4.20 0.45
C ALA A 180 17.31 -4.51 -0.26
N HIS A 181 17.84 -5.74 -0.13
CA HIS A 181 19.05 -6.18 -0.81
C HIS A 181 18.92 -6.13 -2.34
N SER A 182 17.79 -6.56 -2.89
CA SER A 182 17.53 -6.44 -4.34
C SER A 182 17.59 -4.99 -4.81
N PHE A 183 17.11 -4.06 -4.00
CA PHE A 183 17.12 -2.64 -4.33
C PHE A 183 18.51 -2.03 -4.26
N GLU A 184 19.35 -2.40 -3.28
CA GLU A 184 20.74 -1.98 -3.15
C GLU A 184 21.61 -2.30 -4.37
N GLN A 185 21.29 -3.39 -5.09
CA GLN A 185 22.00 -3.76 -6.33
C GLN A 185 21.67 -2.84 -7.51
N GLY A 186 20.86 -1.82 -7.32
CA GLY A 186 20.46 -0.85 -8.34
C GLY A 186 21.20 0.48 -8.26
N VAL A 187 20.54 1.50 -8.83
CA VAL A 187 20.98 2.88 -8.71
C VAL A 187 20.77 3.35 -7.28
N GLU A 188 21.76 4.05 -6.72
CA GLU A 188 21.72 4.62 -5.38
C GLU A 188 20.41 5.39 -5.11
N PHE A 189 19.84 5.17 -3.94
CA PHE A 189 18.76 5.98 -3.43
C PHE A 189 19.31 7.13 -2.60
N PHE A 190 18.96 8.35 -2.96
CA PHE A 190 19.34 9.54 -2.25
C PHE A 190 18.14 10.44 -1.97
N SER A 191 18.06 10.94 -0.75
CA SER A 191 17.10 11.97 -0.33
C SER A 191 17.79 13.00 0.55
N SER A 192 17.77 14.28 0.14
CA SER A 192 18.45 15.36 0.87
C SER A 192 17.96 15.52 2.31
N PHE A 193 16.67 15.30 2.56
CA PHE A 193 16.05 15.47 3.88
C PHE A 193 15.59 14.16 4.52
N GLY A 194 15.61 13.05 3.77
CA GLY A 194 15.26 11.74 4.29
C GLY A 194 16.26 11.29 5.37
N GLY A 195 15.75 10.83 6.52
CA GLY A 195 16.55 10.35 7.63
C GLY A 195 17.30 11.44 8.40
N ASN A 196 16.92 12.72 8.25
CA ASN A 196 17.53 13.78 9.06
C ASN A 196 17.26 13.60 10.56
N PRO A 197 18.20 14.02 11.45
CA PRO A 197 18.08 13.75 12.89
C PRO A 197 16.82 14.34 13.54
N VAL A 198 16.36 15.50 13.08
CA VAL A 198 15.18 16.17 13.65
C VAL A 198 13.92 15.34 13.37
N SER A 199 13.69 14.97 12.10
CA SER A 199 12.55 14.14 11.70
C SER A 199 12.59 12.77 12.37
N CYS A 200 13.77 12.15 12.47
CA CYS A 200 13.94 10.86 13.14
C CYS A 200 13.61 10.94 14.64
N ALA A 201 14.04 11.99 15.34
CA ALA A 201 13.73 12.21 16.74
C ALA A 201 12.22 12.39 16.97
N ILE A 202 11.54 13.15 16.08
CA ILE A 202 10.09 13.34 16.14
C ILE A 202 9.36 12.01 15.89
N GLY A 203 9.71 11.28 14.85
CA GLY A 203 9.11 9.98 14.54
C GLY A 203 9.32 8.97 15.67
N MET A 204 10.48 8.96 16.30
CA MET A 204 10.77 8.11 17.46
C MET A 204 9.89 8.47 18.66
N ALA A 205 9.72 9.75 18.97
CA ALA A 205 8.87 10.21 20.06
C ALA A 205 7.40 9.83 19.82
N VAL A 206 6.91 9.97 18.59
CA VAL A 206 5.55 9.54 18.21
C VAL A 206 5.39 8.04 18.40
N LEU A 207 6.32 7.23 17.89
CA LEU A 207 6.28 5.78 18.00
C LEU A 207 6.29 5.32 19.46
N GLN A 208 7.18 5.86 20.28
CA GLN A 208 7.26 5.56 21.72
C GLN A 208 5.96 5.90 22.45
N THR A 209 5.38 7.07 22.15
CA THR A 209 4.10 7.48 22.74
C THR A 209 2.97 6.54 22.34
N CYS A 210 2.86 6.21 21.05
CA CYS A 210 1.84 5.28 20.57
C CYS A 210 1.98 3.89 21.24
N LEU A 211 3.18 3.35 21.35
CA LEU A 211 3.42 2.05 21.98
C LEU A 211 3.07 2.02 23.47
N LEU A 212 3.28 3.12 24.20
CA LEU A 212 2.89 3.21 25.61
C LEU A 212 1.37 3.12 25.81
N TYR A 213 0.58 3.62 24.88
CA TYR A 213 -0.88 3.61 24.97
C TYR A 213 -1.54 2.38 24.32
N THR A 214 -0.80 1.63 23.52
CA THR A 214 -1.30 0.43 22.81
C THR A 214 -0.76 -0.88 23.40
N SER A 215 0.17 -0.81 24.35
CA SER A 215 0.59 -2.00 25.11
C SER A 215 -0.51 -2.44 26.07
N PRO A 216 -0.84 -3.75 26.13
CA PRO A 216 -1.83 -4.30 27.03
C PRO A 216 -1.45 -4.11 28.51
#